data_14670a61506053cc8eb4b873d28a4466
#
_entry.id   14670a61506053cc8eb4b873d28a4466
#
_cell.length_a   1.000
_cell.length_b   1.000
_cell.length_c   1.000
_cell.angle_alpha   90.00
_cell.angle_beta   90.00
_cell.angle_gamma   90.00
#
_symmetry.space_group_name_H-M   'P 1'
#
loop_
_entity.id
_entity.type
_entity.pdbx_description
1 polymer ?
#
loop_
_entity_poly.entity_id
_entity_poly.type
_entity_poly.pdbx_seq_one_letter_code
_entity_poly.pdbx_strand_id
1 'polypeptide(L)'
;CIRQNFFPGSERMFMEICNNVLGKDFYESEHHTTCGGIAYHCDTIPQETAMTIVARQFALMTEAGYENYVASCITSFGNYTEILETWHEFPELEAKIREMLWKSCRKEFKKPKYLAHSSDLIFKFRNEIAEKAKFHLVNKETGEPLRVVEHIGCHYSKMFPSKGVGGAEYPYVLTGM
;
A
#
# COMPACT_ATOMS: atom_id res chain seq x y z
N CYS A 1 -9.68 -5.00 2.46
CA CYS A 1 -11.06 -5.50 2.30
C CYS A 1 -11.19 -6.60 1.23
N ILE A 2 -11.19 -6.30 -0.07
CA ILE A 2 -11.32 -7.36 -1.11
C ILE A 2 -10.12 -8.32 -1.02
N ARG A 3 -8.91 -7.80 -0.94
CA ARG A 3 -7.69 -8.61 -0.86
C ARG A 3 -7.68 -9.53 0.35
N GLN A 4 -8.02 -9.04 1.54
CA GLN A 4 -8.09 -9.87 2.76
C GLN A 4 -9.12 -10.99 2.65
N ASN A 5 -10.25 -10.74 1.99
CA ASN A 5 -11.29 -11.74 1.84
C ASN A 5 -10.99 -12.79 0.77
N PHE A 6 -10.42 -12.36 -0.38
CA PHE A 6 -10.18 -13.28 -1.50
C PHE A 6 -8.75 -13.83 -1.54
N PHE A 7 -7.77 -13.11 -0.98
CA PHE A 7 -6.35 -13.47 -1.02
C PHE A 7 -5.67 -13.30 0.34
N PRO A 8 -6.18 -13.86 1.44
CA PRO A 8 -5.64 -13.67 2.79
C PRO A 8 -4.18 -14.15 2.90
N GLY A 9 -3.81 -15.17 2.14
CA GLY A 9 -2.45 -15.70 2.13
C GLY A 9 -1.40 -14.72 1.63
N SER A 10 -1.75 -13.82 0.70
CA SER A 10 -0.78 -12.88 0.13
C SER A 10 -0.31 -11.83 1.15
N GLU A 11 -1.19 -11.38 2.02
CA GLU A 11 -0.88 -10.41 3.06
C GLU A 11 -0.01 -11.05 4.16
N ARG A 12 -0.41 -12.25 4.59
CA ARG A 12 0.37 -13.04 5.54
C ARG A 12 1.77 -13.35 5.01
N MET A 13 1.91 -13.72 3.74
CA MET A 13 3.21 -13.98 3.12
C MET A 13 4.06 -12.72 3.06
N PHE A 14 3.47 -11.57 2.75
CA PHE A 14 4.20 -10.29 2.76
C PHE A 14 4.73 -9.96 4.16
N MET A 15 3.91 -10.12 5.21
CA MET A 15 4.32 -9.91 6.60
C MET A 15 5.42 -10.90 7.01
N GLU A 16 5.33 -12.15 6.58
CA GLU A 16 6.36 -13.18 6.81
C GLU A 16 7.69 -12.79 6.18
N ILE A 17 7.68 -12.33 4.93
CA ILE A 17 8.90 -11.83 4.25
C ILE A 17 9.48 -10.64 5.02
N CYS A 18 8.68 -9.66 5.37
CA CYS A 18 9.16 -8.45 6.03
C CYS A 18 9.73 -8.74 7.43
N ASN A 19 9.00 -9.47 8.25
CA ASN A 19 9.38 -9.69 9.64
C ASN A 19 10.46 -10.77 9.77
N ASN A 20 10.28 -11.93 9.14
CA ASN A 20 11.12 -13.09 9.37
C ASN A 20 12.27 -13.24 8.36
N VAL A 21 12.03 -12.86 7.08
CA VAL A 21 13.10 -12.91 6.08
C VAL A 21 13.98 -11.67 6.14
N LEU A 22 13.39 -10.48 6.17
CA LEU A 22 14.13 -9.21 6.18
C LEU A 22 14.46 -8.70 7.58
N GLY A 23 13.84 -9.24 8.62
CA GLY A 23 14.02 -8.76 9.99
C GLY A 23 13.60 -7.30 10.20
N LYS A 24 12.60 -6.84 9.45
CA LYS A 24 12.01 -5.50 9.57
C LYS A 24 10.79 -5.55 10.47
N ASP A 25 10.61 -4.54 11.29
CA ASP A 25 9.43 -4.40 12.13
C ASP A 25 8.25 -3.88 11.31
N PHE A 26 7.30 -4.76 11.01
CA PHE A 26 6.05 -4.46 10.34
C PHE A 26 4.87 -4.83 11.24
N TYR A 27 3.92 -3.92 11.31
CA TYR A 27 2.71 -4.08 12.10
C TYR A 27 1.47 -3.97 11.21
N GLU A 28 0.55 -4.91 11.35
CA GLU A 28 -0.77 -4.86 10.75
C GLU A 28 -1.80 -4.54 11.84
N SER A 29 -2.54 -3.44 11.66
CA SER A 29 -3.58 -3.07 12.59
C SER A 29 -4.81 -3.96 12.44
N GLU A 30 -5.22 -4.61 13.52
CA GLU A 30 -6.48 -5.37 13.59
C GLU A 30 -7.73 -4.51 13.34
N HIS A 31 -7.58 -3.20 13.54
CA HIS A 31 -8.66 -2.21 13.34
C HIS A 31 -8.68 -1.61 11.94
N HIS A 32 -7.83 -2.09 11.02
CA HIS A 32 -7.87 -1.69 9.62
C HIS A 32 -9.13 -2.27 8.97
N THR A 33 -10.03 -1.42 8.50
CA THR A 33 -11.30 -1.84 7.91
C THR A 33 -11.37 -1.64 6.41
N THR A 34 -11.08 -0.43 5.93
CA THR A 34 -11.14 -0.09 4.50
C THR A 34 -10.28 1.13 4.20
N CYS A 35 -9.79 1.20 2.96
CA CYS A 35 -9.10 2.38 2.45
C CYS A 35 -10.06 3.44 1.87
N GLY A 36 -11.35 3.12 1.71
CA GLY A 36 -12.31 4.00 1.03
C GLY A 36 -12.08 4.18 -0.46
N GLY A 37 -11.04 3.57 -1.06
CA GLY A 37 -10.59 3.87 -2.41
C GLY A 37 -11.64 3.69 -3.51
N ILE A 38 -12.38 2.60 -3.51
CA ILE A 38 -13.46 2.39 -4.50
C ILE A 38 -14.56 3.45 -4.32
N ALA A 39 -14.96 3.70 -3.08
CA ALA A 39 -16.01 4.68 -2.79
C ALA A 39 -15.58 6.11 -3.17
N TYR A 40 -14.32 6.44 -2.98
CA TYR A 40 -13.72 7.72 -3.38
C TYR A 40 -13.71 7.89 -4.90
N HIS A 41 -13.16 6.93 -5.64
CA HIS A 41 -13.03 7.01 -7.10
C HIS A 41 -14.36 6.87 -7.86
N CYS A 42 -15.38 6.27 -7.26
CA CYS A 42 -16.69 6.10 -7.86
C CYS A 42 -17.72 7.13 -7.36
N ASP A 43 -17.32 8.12 -6.58
CA ASP A 43 -18.20 9.14 -5.96
C ASP A 43 -19.44 8.56 -5.27
N THR A 44 -19.29 7.38 -4.64
CA THR A 44 -20.42 6.71 -3.96
C THR A 44 -20.65 7.22 -2.54
N ILE A 45 -19.70 7.97 -2.00
CA ILE A 45 -19.78 8.69 -0.73
C ILE A 45 -19.14 10.08 -0.88
N PRO A 46 -19.50 11.06 -0.04
CA PRO A 46 -18.83 12.36 -0.05
C PRO A 46 -17.31 12.20 0.10
N GLN A 47 -16.57 12.98 -0.68
CA GLN A 47 -15.09 12.89 -0.70
C GLN A 47 -14.48 13.12 0.68
N GLU A 48 -14.97 14.07 1.46
CA GLU A 48 -14.50 14.30 2.81
C GLU A 48 -14.72 13.09 3.74
N THR A 49 -15.79 12.32 3.51
CA THR A 49 -16.01 11.06 4.25
C THR A 49 -14.94 10.03 3.90
N ALA A 50 -14.66 9.85 2.61
CA ALA A 50 -13.59 8.95 2.16
C ALA A 50 -12.22 9.37 2.69
N MET A 51 -11.90 10.66 2.63
CA MET A 51 -10.68 11.24 3.19
C MET A 51 -10.59 11.04 4.71
N THR A 52 -11.70 11.14 5.43
CA THR A 52 -11.75 10.88 6.87
C THR A 52 -11.47 9.41 7.19
N ILE A 53 -11.93 8.47 6.35
CA ILE A 53 -11.58 7.05 6.46
C ILE A 53 -10.06 6.85 6.32
N VAL A 54 -9.42 7.51 5.35
CA VAL A 54 -7.96 7.46 5.17
C VAL A 54 -7.24 8.10 6.36
N ALA A 55 -7.70 9.25 6.83
CA ALA A 55 -7.16 9.90 8.02
C ALA A 55 -7.20 8.98 9.25
N ARG A 56 -8.27 8.18 9.39
CA ARG A 56 -8.37 7.17 10.46
C ARG A 56 -7.28 6.09 10.33
N GLN A 57 -6.92 5.64 9.11
CA GLN A 57 -5.84 4.68 8.94
C GLN A 57 -4.48 5.27 9.38
N PHE A 58 -4.23 6.53 9.05
CA PHE A 58 -3.02 7.22 9.51
C PHE A 58 -3.05 7.47 11.03
N ALA A 59 -4.23 7.67 11.62
CA ALA A 59 -4.36 7.74 13.07
C ALA A 59 -3.99 6.41 13.76
N LEU A 60 -4.42 5.28 13.23
CA LEU A 60 -4.05 3.96 13.74
C LEU A 60 -2.52 3.72 13.65
N MET A 61 -1.90 4.12 12.54
CA MET A 61 -0.45 4.10 12.40
C MET A 61 0.23 4.97 13.46
N THR A 62 -0.27 6.19 13.68
CA THR A 62 0.26 7.14 14.66
C THR A 62 0.14 6.60 16.09
N GLU A 63 -1.01 6.04 16.44
CA GLU A 63 -1.27 5.44 17.77
C GLU A 63 -0.37 4.24 18.04
N ALA A 64 -0.08 3.45 16.99
CA ALA A 64 0.84 2.30 17.07
C ALA A 64 2.33 2.72 17.11
N GLY A 65 2.63 4.02 17.00
CA GLY A 65 4.00 4.53 17.05
C GLY A 65 4.79 4.42 15.75
N TYR A 66 4.14 4.08 14.63
CA TYR A 66 4.79 3.99 13.32
C TYR A 66 4.71 5.32 12.57
N GLU A 67 5.71 5.56 11.71
CA GLU A 67 5.83 6.79 10.93
C GLU A 67 5.70 6.55 9.42
N ASN A 68 5.77 5.29 8.99
CA ASN A 68 5.72 4.90 7.58
C ASN A 68 4.51 4.00 7.33
N TYR A 69 3.94 4.12 6.14
CA TYR A 69 2.76 3.34 5.77
C TYR A 69 3.04 2.53 4.50
N VAL A 70 2.68 1.25 4.54
CA VAL A 70 2.78 0.36 3.38
C VAL A 70 1.39 -0.10 2.99
N ALA A 71 0.98 0.25 1.77
CA ALA A 71 -0.26 -0.23 1.19
C ALA A 71 0.00 -1.52 0.41
N SER A 72 -0.67 -2.59 0.79
CA SER A 72 -0.57 -3.87 0.09
C SER A 72 -1.54 -4.02 -1.09
N CYS A 73 -2.40 -3.03 -1.29
CA CYS A 73 -3.37 -2.97 -2.39
C CYS A 73 -3.09 -1.74 -3.24
N ILE A 74 -3.03 -1.93 -4.56
CA ILE A 74 -2.72 -0.86 -5.50
C ILE A 74 -3.75 0.28 -5.47
N THR A 75 -5.04 -0.03 -5.29
CA THR A 75 -6.09 0.97 -5.14
C THR A 75 -5.93 1.78 -3.85
N SER A 76 -5.52 1.12 -2.75
CA SER A 76 -5.22 1.82 -1.50
C SER A 76 -4.02 2.74 -1.65
N PHE A 77 -2.96 2.29 -2.31
CA PHE A 77 -1.76 3.10 -2.57
C PHE A 77 -2.11 4.36 -3.38
N GLY A 78 -2.83 4.19 -4.50
CA GLY A 78 -3.26 5.32 -5.33
C GLY A 78 -4.15 6.29 -4.57
N ASN A 79 -5.16 5.79 -3.86
CA ASN A 79 -6.07 6.61 -3.07
C ASN A 79 -5.34 7.42 -1.98
N TYR A 80 -4.43 6.79 -1.24
CA TYR A 80 -3.67 7.49 -0.19
C TYR A 80 -2.72 8.53 -0.78
N THR A 81 -2.08 8.23 -1.90
CA THR A 81 -1.20 9.18 -2.60
C THR A 81 -1.97 10.41 -3.05
N GLU A 82 -3.10 10.21 -3.73
CA GLU A 82 -3.96 11.30 -4.21
C GLU A 82 -4.47 12.18 -3.07
N ILE A 83 -4.94 11.57 -1.99
CA ILE A 83 -5.43 12.30 -0.82
C ILE A 83 -4.31 13.11 -0.15
N LEU A 84 -3.11 12.55 -0.02
CA LEU A 84 -1.98 13.28 0.56
C LEU A 84 -1.54 14.45 -0.32
N GLU A 85 -1.58 14.31 -1.65
CA GLU A 85 -1.32 15.40 -2.60
C GLU A 85 -2.42 16.46 -2.53
N THR A 86 -3.69 16.06 -2.50
CA THR A 86 -4.82 16.99 -2.30
C THR A 86 -4.69 17.79 -1.00
N TRP A 87 -4.31 17.16 0.09
CA TRP A 87 -4.08 17.89 1.35
C TRP A 87 -2.85 18.79 1.34
N HIS A 88 -1.89 18.51 0.47
CA HIS A 88 -0.75 19.41 0.26
C HIS A 88 -1.17 20.65 -0.53
N GLU A 89 -2.00 20.49 -1.55
CA GLU A 89 -2.53 21.59 -2.38
C GLU A 89 -3.59 22.42 -1.65
N PHE A 90 -4.42 21.79 -0.82
CA PHE A 90 -5.54 22.38 -0.09
C PHE A 90 -5.44 22.14 1.41
N PRO A 91 -4.59 22.88 2.14
CA PRO A 91 -4.39 22.70 3.59
C PRO A 91 -5.66 22.90 4.42
N GLU A 92 -6.57 23.76 3.97
CA GLU A 92 -7.88 23.99 4.62
C GLU A 92 -8.76 22.75 4.61
N LEU A 93 -8.65 21.93 3.54
CA LEU A 93 -9.37 20.64 3.46
C LEU A 93 -8.78 19.65 4.46
N GLU A 94 -7.45 19.58 4.59
CA GLU A 94 -6.81 18.74 5.63
C GLU A 94 -7.30 19.16 7.03
N ALA A 95 -7.38 20.46 7.32
CA ALA A 95 -7.86 20.97 8.61
C ALA A 95 -9.30 20.54 8.88
N LYS A 96 -10.17 20.61 7.87
CA LYS A 96 -11.56 20.11 7.94
C LYS A 96 -11.61 18.61 8.24
N ILE A 97 -10.78 17.81 7.57
CA ILE A 97 -10.72 16.37 7.79
C ILE A 97 -10.23 16.02 9.20
N ARG A 98 -9.25 16.76 9.73
CA ARG A 98 -8.80 16.61 11.12
C ARG A 98 -9.94 16.85 12.12
N GLU A 99 -10.72 17.91 11.89
CA GLU A 99 -11.90 18.20 12.72
C GLU A 99 -12.95 17.10 12.62
N MET A 100 -13.27 16.61 11.41
CA MET A 100 -14.22 15.52 11.19
C MET A 100 -13.75 14.23 11.88
N LEU A 101 -12.48 13.88 11.77
CA LEU A 101 -11.91 12.71 12.44
C LEU A 101 -12.01 12.84 13.97
N TRP A 102 -11.66 13.99 14.51
CA TRP A 102 -11.79 14.26 15.95
C TRP A 102 -13.24 14.14 16.43
N LYS A 103 -14.20 14.72 15.70
CA LYS A 103 -15.62 14.67 16.04
C LYS A 103 -16.16 13.24 15.99
N SER A 104 -15.74 12.44 15.01
CA SER A 104 -16.27 11.09 14.78
C SER A 104 -15.68 10.03 15.73
N CYS A 105 -14.39 10.06 16.00
CA CYS A 105 -13.74 8.99 16.75
C CYS A 105 -12.67 9.44 17.76
N ARG A 106 -12.54 10.75 18.01
CA ARG A 106 -11.57 11.33 18.96
C ARG A 106 -10.11 10.93 18.66
N LYS A 107 -9.77 10.82 17.40
CA LYS A 107 -8.42 10.46 16.94
C LYS A 107 -7.72 11.62 16.27
N GLU A 108 -6.40 11.64 16.41
CA GLU A 108 -5.51 12.54 15.68
C GLU A 108 -4.54 11.71 14.83
N PHE A 109 -4.05 12.28 13.74
CA PHE A 109 -3.10 11.59 12.88
C PHE A 109 -1.90 12.45 12.51
N LYS A 110 -0.79 11.78 12.24
CA LYS A 110 0.34 12.31 11.49
C LYS A 110 0.30 11.74 10.08
N LYS A 111 0.61 12.57 9.09
CA LYS A 111 0.84 12.06 7.72
C LYS A 111 2.03 11.11 7.74
N PRO A 112 2.00 10.00 6.99
CA PRO A 112 3.16 9.11 6.91
C PRO A 112 4.36 9.87 6.32
N LYS A 113 5.54 9.67 6.89
CA LYS A 113 6.80 10.19 6.34
C LYS A 113 7.12 9.52 5.01
N TYR A 114 6.76 8.25 4.89
CA TYR A 114 6.92 7.46 3.68
C TYR A 114 5.69 6.60 3.44
N LEU A 115 5.13 6.69 2.25
CA LEU A 115 4.06 5.84 1.75
C LEU A 115 4.61 5.00 0.60
N ALA A 116 4.48 3.68 0.70
CA ALA A 116 4.92 2.74 -0.34
C ALA A 116 3.83 1.74 -0.68
N HIS A 117 3.89 1.20 -1.88
CA HIS A 117 3.22 -0.05 -2.20
C HIS A 117 4.10 -1.24 -1.78
N SER A 118 3.49 -2.37 -1.46
CA SER A 118 4.24 -3.57 -1.03
C SER A 118 5.25 -4.06 -2.06
N SER A 119 4.95 -3.92 -3.36
CA SER A 119 5.89 -4.27 -4.43
C SER A 119 7.15 -3.41 -4.45
N ASP A 120 7.06 -2.13 -4.06
CA ASP A 120 8.24 -1.25 -3.97
C ASP A 120 9.24 -1.77 -2.93
N LEU A 121 8.71 -2.27 -1.80
CA LEU A 121 9.55 -2.85 -0.75
C LEU A 121 10.18 -4.17 -1.21
N ILE A 122 9.40 -5.05 -1.83
CA ILE A 122 9.91 -6.31 -2.38
C ILE A 122 11.01 -6.01 -3.41
N PHE A 123 10.78 -5.06 -4.32
CA PHE A 123 11.78 -4.65 -5.30
C PHE A 123 13.03 -4.05 -4.64
N LYS A 124 12.86 -3.19 -3.65
CA LYS A 124 13.98 -2.58 -2.89
C LYS A 124 14.87 -3.63 -2.23
N PHE A 125 14.28 -4.67 -1.66
CA PHE A 125 14.98 -5.73 -0.94
C PHE A 125 15.16 -7.01 -1.75
N ARG A 126 14.96 -6.98 -3.08
CA ARG A 126 14.95 -8.17 -3.94
C ARG A 126 16.20 -9.04 -3.82
N ASN A 127 17.38 -8.44 -3.72
CA ASN A 127 18.64 -9.19 -3.60
C ASN A 127 18.70 -9.93 -2.27
N GLU A 128 18.34 -9.27 -1.17
CA GLU A 128 18.30 -9.86 0.17
C GLU A 128 17.26 -10.99 0.26
N ILE A 129 16.11 -10.82 -0.41
CA ILE A 129 15.09 -11.85 -0.52
C ILE A 129 15.61 -13.03 -1.35
N ALA A 130 16.26 -12.78 -2.49
CA ALA A 130 16.79 -13.81 -3.36
C ALA A 130 17.88 -14.66 -2.68
N GLU A 131 18.78 -14.04 -1.91
CA GLU A 131 19.81 -14.74 -1.14
C GLU A 131 19.22 -15.68 -0.08
N LYS A 132 18.06 -15.32 0.49
CA LYS A 132 17.38 -16.12 1.51
C LYS A 132 16.33 -17.07 0.95
N ALA A 133 16.07 -17.02 -0.37
CA ALA A 133 15.10 -17.88 -1.03
C ALA A 133 15.55 -19.35 -0.98
N LYS A 134 14.67 -20.22 -0.48
CA LYS A 134 14.93 -21.67 -0.38
C LYS A 134 14.50 -22.43 -1.63
N PHE A 135 13.70 -21.81 -2.48
CA PHE A 135 13.11 -22.42 -3.66
C PHE A 135 13.24 -21.49 -4.87
N HIS A 136 13.49 -22.09 -6.03
CA HIS A 136 13.41 -21.40 -7.29
C HIS A 136 12.08 -21.75 -7.99
N LEU A 137 11.50 -20.78 -8.69
CA LEU A 137 10.31 -20.99 -9.50
C LEU A 137 10.70 -21.71 -10.79
N VAL A 138 10.61 -23.01 -10.76
CA VAL A 138 10.92 -23.87 -11.91
C VAL A 138 9.73 -24.69 -12.32
N ASN A 139 9.63 -24.99 -13.61
CA ASN A 139 8.69 -25.98 -14.10
C ASN A 139 9.10 -27.36 -13.55
N LYS A 140 8.19 -28.05 -12.86
CA LYS A 140 8.49 -29.32 -12.22
C LYS A 140 8.77 -30.45 -13.22
N GLU A 141 8.26 -30.35 -14.45
CA GLU A 141 8.44 -31.37 -15.50
C GLU A 141 9.74 -31.16 -16.28
N THR A 142 10.11 -29.90 -16.59
CA THR A 142 11.29 -29.60 -17.41
C THR A 142 12.50 -29.15 -16.60
N GLY A 143 12.31 -28.74 -15.35
CA GLY A 143 13.37 -28.13 -14.53
C GLY A 143 13.77 -26.72 -14.94
N GLU A 144 13.16 -26.16 -15.99
CA GLU A 144 13.46 -24.83 -16.47
C GLU A 144 12.79 -23.73 -15.65
N PRO A 145 13.36 -22.52 -15.59
CA PRO A 145 12.72 -21.37 -14.94
C PRO A 145 11.31 -21.10 -15.49
N LEU A 146 10.37 -20.82 -14.60
CA LEU A 146 9.03 -20.43 -15.03
C LEU A 146 9.06 -19.09 -15.76
N ARG A 147 8.36 -19.04 -16.89
CA ARG A 147 8.13 -17.78 -17.61
C ARG A 147 6.99 -17.03 -16.93
N VAL A 148 7.26 -15.81 -16.49
CA VAL A 148 6.30 -14.97 -15.78
C VAL A 148 5.95 -13.76 -16.64
N VAL A 149 4.67 -13.40 -16.66
CA VAL A 149 4.16 -12.18 -17.28
C VAL A 149 3.61 -11.29 -16.18
N GLU A 150 4.04 -10.05 -16.18
CA GLU A 150 3.60 -9.03 -15.23
C GLU A 150 2.39 -8.27 -15.77
N HIS A 151 1.37 -8.09 -14.95
CA HIS A 151 0.25 -7.18 -15.19
C HIS A 151 0.20 -6.12 -14.09
N ILE A 152 0.58 -4.90 -14.42
CA ILE A 152 0.60 -3.77 -13.50
C ILE A 152 -0.73 -3.05 -13.47
N GLY A 153 -1.22 -2.75 -12.26
CA GLY A 153 -2.43 -1.99 -12.06
C GLY A 153 -2.30 -0.51 -12.44
N CYS A 154 -3.35 0.05 -13.05
CA CYS A 154 -3.37 1.45 -13.54
C CYS A 154 -3.06 2.48 -12.44
N HIS A 155 -3.58 2.29 -11.22
CA HIS A 155 -3.33 3.19 -10.09
C HIS A 155 -1.86 3.25 -9.67
N TYR A 156 -1.08 2.22 -9.96
CA TYR A 156 0.33 2.21 -9.64
C TYR A 156 1.18 2.93 -10.69
N SER A 157 0.94 2.65 -11.97
CA SER A 157 1.84 3.08 -13.04
C SER A 157 1.31 4.26 -13.87
N LYS A 158 -0.01 4.44 -13.95
CA LYS A 158 -0.63 5.41 -14.84
C LYS A 158 -1.08 6.68 -14.13
N MET A 159 -1.65 6.57 -12.94
CA MET A 159 -2.13 7.74 -12.19
C MET A 159 -0.95 8.50 -11.53
N PHE A 160 0.04 7.79 -11.02
CA PHE A 160 1.19 8.37 -10.33
C PHE A 160 2.51 7.81 -10.89
N PRO A 161 2.85 8.10 -12.15
CA PRO A 161 4.02 7.51 -12.80
C PRO A 161 5.35 7.86 -12.11
N SER A 162 5.41 8.99 -11.42
CA SER A 162 6.59 9.42 -10.65
C SER A 162 6.76 8.66 -9.33
N LYS A 163 5.75 7.94 -8.88
CA LYS A 163 5.77 7.19 -7.61
C LYS A 163 6.01 5.69 -7.84
N GLY A 164 5.73 5.18 -9.03
CA GLY A 164 5.93 3.77 -9.37
C GLY A 164 7.35 3.48 -9.86
N VAL A 165 7.85 2.29 -9.55
CA VAL A 165 9.14 1.82 -10.05
C VAL A 165 9.06 1.52 -11.55
N GLY A 166 9.98 2.05 -12.35
CA GLY A 166 10.02 1.88 -13.80
C GLY A 166 9.10 2.82 -14.59
N GLY A 167 8.25 3.60 -13.93
CA GLY A 167 7.35 4.55 -14.56
C GLY A 167 6.12 3.90 -15.20
N ALA A 168 5.37 4.71 -15.95
CA ALA A 168 4.08 4.32 -16.51
C ALA A 168 4.18 3.43 -17.75
N GLU A 169 5.22 3.61 -18.56
CA GLU A 169 5.36 2.93 -19.85
C GLU A 169 6.12 1.60 -19.75
N TYR A 170 7.13 1.58 -18.88
CA TYR A 170 8.01 0.42 -18.68
C TYR A 170 8.10 0.01 -17.20
N PRO A 171 6.97 -0.37 -16.58
CA PRO A 171 6.99 -0.83 -15.20
C PRO A 171 7.68 -2.20 -15.12
N TYR A 172 8.71 -2.30 -14.28
CA TYR A 172 9.50 -3.54 -14.14
C TYR A 172 9.66 -3.98 -12.68
N VAL A 173 8.66 -3.67 -11.85
CA VAL A 173 8.72 -3.98 -10.42
C VAL A 173 8.86 -5.47 -10.15
N LEU A 174 8.11 -6.29 -10.88
CA LEU A 174 8.14 -7.75 -10.71
C LEU A 174 9.14 -8.41 -11.66
N THR A 175 9.25 -7.94 -12.90
CA THR A 175 10.16 -8.51 -13.89
C THR A 175 11.62 -8.13 -13.69
N GLY A 176 11.88 -7.08 -12.90
CA GLY A 176 13.23 -6.68 -12.49
C GLY A 176 13.74 -7.37 -11.23
N MET A 177 12.97 -8.30 -10.69
CA MET A 177 13.37 -9.16 -9.58
C MET A 177 14.02 -10.45 -10.07
#